data_f5bcb5275409a5ce9066f0119f121b1d
#
_entry.id   f5bcb5275409a5ce9066f0119f121b1d
#
_cell.length_a   1.000
_cell.length_b   1.000
_cell.length_c   1.000
_cell.angle_alpha   90.00
_cell.angle_beta   90.00
_cell.angle_gamma   90.00
#
_symmetry.space_group_name_H-M   'P 1'
#
loop_
_entity.id
_entity.type
_entity.pdbx_description
1 polymer ?
#
loop_
_entity_poly.entity_id
_entity_poly.type
_entity_poly.pdbx_seq_one_letter_code
_entity_poly.pdbx_strand_id
1 'polypeptide(L)'
;MTTDHEQHNRAFWDADADDYQAAHGAELAANPLAWGAWRIPESELHVLGDVAGLDVLELGCGAAQWSLALVDLGARTVGLDQSQAQLGHAARGLPLVCASGEAVPLRAASFDVVFCDHGAMSFCDPQHSVVEAARLLRPGGLLAFCISGFVKWLTDDDDGSTRKLRREWFQRHEITWPEGVTEFQLPYGDWIRLFHRHGFEVADLVHLRAPKHGETTYTEFVDYRWSRRWPAEEIWTARKSR
;
A
#
# COMPACT_ATOMS: atom_id res chain seq x y z
N MET A 1 -7.79 -6.28 -20.69
CA MET A 1 -6.74 -7.33 -20.85
C MET A 1 -5.82 -7.17 -19.66
N THR A 2 -5.48 -8.25 -18.98
CA THR A 2 -4.53 -8.24 -17.87
C THR A 2 -3.14 -7.97 -18.43
N THR A 3 -2.39 -7.08 -17.82
CA THR A 3 -1.02 -6.73 -18.23
C THR A 3 -0.03 -7.81 -17.79
N ASP A 4 1.18 -7.82 -18.38
CA ASP A 4 2.21 -8.81 -18.03
C ASP A 4 2.61 -8.69 -16.54
N HIS A 5 2.76 -7.46 -16.01
CA HIS A 5 3.11 -7.25 -14.61
C HIS A 5 2.00 -7.73 -13.65
N GLU A 6 0.72 -7.54 -13.98
CA GLU A 6 -0.39 -8.05 -13.16
C GLU A 6 -0.37 -9.58 -13.06
N GLN A 7 -0.06 -10.27 -14.17
CA GLN A 7 0.02 -11.74 -14.18
C GLN A 7 1.20 -12.23 -13.34
N HIS A 8 2.37 -11.62 -13.50
CA HIS A 8 3.57 -11.97 -12.72
C HIS A 8 3.38 -11.68 -11.23
N ASN A 9 2.86 -10.51 -10.88
CA ASN A 9 2.60 -10.15 -9.49
C ASN A 9 1.56 -11.07 -8.84
N ARG A 10 0.49 -11.43 -9.56
CA ARG A 10 -0.48 -12.40 -9.06
C ARG A 10 0.17 -13.75 -8.80
N ALA A 11 0.94 -14.26 -9.77
CA ALA A 11 1.58 -15.57 -9.65
C ALA A 11 2.58 -15.60 -8.48
N PHE A 12 3.34 -14.52 -8.29
CA PHE A 12 4.25 -14.36 -7.17
C PHE A 12 3.49 -14.41 -5.83
N TRP A 13 2.50 -13.53 -5.65
CA TRP A 13 1.74 -13.42 -4.40
C TRP A 13 0.87 -14.65 -4.10
N ASP A 14 0.42 -15.38 -5.12
CA ASP A 14 -0.25 -16.68 -4.93
C ASP A 14 0.73 -17.76 -4.45
N ALA A 15 1.95 -17.76 -4.95
CA ALA A 15 2.98 -18.72 -4.57
C ALA A 15 3.58 -18.43 -3.18
N ASP A 16 3.74 -17.16 -2.83
CA ASP A 16 4.38 -16.70 -1.60
C ASP A 16 3.42 -16.59 -0.39
N ALA A 17 2.12 -16.77 -0.60
CA ALA A 17 1.10 -16.45 0.41
C ALA A 17 1.30 -17.16 1.75
N ASP A 18 1.58 -18.47 1.73
CA ASP A 18 1.77 -19.26 2.94
C ASP A 18 3.05 -18.84 3.68
N ASP A 19 4.16 -18.65 2.97
CA ASP A 19 5.44 -18.23 3.53
C ASP A 19 5.36 -16.82 4.08
N TYR A 20 4.72 -15.89 3.36
CA TYR A 20 4.48 -14.52 3.82
C TYR A 20 3.67 -14.49 5.12
N GLN A 21 2.55 -15.22 5.18
CA GLN A 21 1.71 -15.26 6.39
C GLN A 21 2.41 -15.99 7.56
N ALA A 22 3.23 -17.00 7.29
CA ALA A 22 4.05 -17.64 8.32
C ALA A 22 5.10 -16.68 8.90
N ALA A 23 5.72 -15.84 8.06
CA ALA A 23 6.76 -14.89 8.47
C ALA A 23 6.17 -13.66 9.20
N HIS A 24 5.05 -13.11 8.70
CA HIS A 24 4.56 -11.79 9.09
C HIS A 24 3.18 -11.81 9.76
N GLY A 25 2.36 -12.84 9.54
CA GLY A 25 0.96 -12.86 9.93
C GLY A 25 0.72 -12.65 11.43
N ALA A 26 1.59 -13.17 12.30
CA ALA A 26 1.49 -12.99 13.73
C ALA A 26 1.72 -11.52 14.17
N GLU A 27 2.70 -10.85 13.58
CA GLU A 27 2.98 -9.43 13.83
C GLU A 27 1.85 -8.54 13.32
N LEU A 28 1.37 -8.81 12.09
CA LEU A 28 0.24 -8.11 11.48
C LEU A 28 -1.05 -8.24 12.31
N ALA A 29 -1.33 -9.43 12.83
CA ALA A 29 -2.50 -9.67 13.69
C ALA A 29 -2.37 -9.04 15.08
N ALA A 30 -1.16 -8.97 15.63
CA ALA A 30 -0.93 -8.39 16.97
C ALA A 30 -1.09 -6.86 16.99
N ASN A 31 -0.78 -6.18 15.88
CA ASN A 31 -0.91 -4.73 15.72
C ASN A 31 -1.47 -4.38 14.34
N PRO A 32 -2.75 -4.71 14.06
CA PRO A 32 -3.31 -4.60 12.71
C PRO A 32 -3.44 -3.14 12.23
N LEU A 33 -3.69 -2.18 13.13
CA LEU A 33 -3.83 -0.76 12.82
C LEU A 33 -2.47 -0.04 12.86
N ALA A 34 -1.52 -0.48 12.06
CA ALA A 34 -0.19 0.10 12.04
C ALA A 34 0.42 0.08 10.63
N TRP A 35 1.03 1.19 10.25
CA TRP A 35 1.57 1.47 8.94
C TRP A 35 3.00 1.01 8.76
N GLY A 36 3.26 0.50 7.58
CA GLY A 36 4.60 0.18 7.10
C GLY A 36 5.28 -0.98 7.80
N ALA A 37 6.49 -1.28 7.38
CA ALA A 37 7.30 -2.37 7.92
C ALA A 37 7.69 -2.17 9.39
N TRP A 38 7.75 -0.92 9.86
CA TRP A 38 8.03 -0.59 11.26
C TRP A 38 6.79 -0.56 12.15
N ARG A 39 5.62 -0.89 11.61
CA ARG A 39 4.34 -0.98 12.32
C ARG A 39 4.04 0.25 13.18
N ILE A 40 4.17 1.46 12.58
CA ILE A 40 3.85 2.71 13.27
C ILE A 40 2.33 2.80 13.47
N PRO A 41 1.84 2.92 14.73
CA PRO A 41 0.41 2.88 15.00
C PRO A 41 -0.37 3.99 14.30
N GLU A 42 -1.55 3.66 13.77
CA GLU A 42 -2.51 4.65 13.24
C GLU A 42 -2.90 5.69 14.30
N SER A 43 -2.98 5.27 15.57
CA SER A 43 -3.25 6.17 16.70
C SER A 43 -2.17 7.25 16.95
N GLU A 44 -0.97 7.10 16.36
CA GLU A 44 0.09 8.11 16.38
C GLU A 44 0.07 8.98 15.11
N LEU A 45 -0.22 8.35 13.96
CA LEU A 45 -0.14 9.03 12.65
C LEU A 45 -1.43 9.74 12.26
N HIS A 46 -2.58 9.22 12.70
CA HIS A 46 -3.92 9.76 12.39
C HIS A 46 -4.17 9.96 10.89
N VAL A 47 -3.72 9.01 10.07
CA VAL A 47 -3.82 9.07 8.60
C VAL A 47 -5.26 8.88 8.13
N LEU A 48 -5.95 7.86 8.66
CA LEU A 48 -7.34 7.54 8.30
C LEU A 48 -8.33 8.38 9.12
N GLY A 49 -7.95 8.75 10.36
CA GLY A 49 -8.83 9.46 11.28
C GLY A 49 -9.99 8.60 11.81
N ASP A 50 -11.11 9.24 12.12
CA ASP A 50 -12.32 8.52 12.57
C ASP A 50 -13.00 7.84 11.38
N VAL A 51 -13.08 6.51 11.43
CA VAL A 51 -13.66 5.66 10.38
C VAL A 51 -15.06 5.13 10.73
N ALA A 52 -15.59 5.43 11.92
CA ALA A 52 -16.88 4.93 12.36
C ALA A 52 -18.00 5.34 11.38
N GLY A 53 -18.74 4.34 10.90
CA GLY A 53 -19.83 4.53 9.94
C GLY A 53 -19.38 4.82 8.49
N LEU A 54 -18.08 4.85 8.18
CA LEU A 54 -17.57 5.06 6.83
C LEU A 54 -17.54 3.76 6.02
N ASP A 55 -17.67 3.89 4.68
CA ASP A 55 -17.40 2.83 3.72
C ASP A 55 -15.92 2.88 3.34
N VAL A 56 -15.18 1.81 3.65
CA VAL A 56 -13.72 1.76 3.51
C VAL A 56 -13.32 0.61 2.58
N LEU A 57 -12.43 0.87 1.63
CA LEU A 57 -11.82 -0.13 0.77
C LEU A 57 -10.32 -0.22 1.05
N GLU A 58 -9.84 -1.43 1.34
CA GLU A 58 -8.42 -1.76 1.41
C GLU A 58 -7.97 -2.37 0.08
N LEU A 59 -7.00 -1.74 -0.59
CA LEU A 59 -6.43 -2.17 -1.87
C LEU A 59 -5.13 -2.97 -1.65
N GLY A 60 -5.14 -4.26 -1.99
CA GLY A 60 -4.05 -5.19 -1.69
C GLY A 60 -4.08 -5.58 -0.22
N CYS A 61 -5.21 -6.13 0.22
CA CYS A 61 -5.47 -6.39 1.63
C CYS A 61 -4.77 -7.64 2.19
N GLY A 62 -4.19 -8.49 1.36
CA GLY A 62 -3.63 -9.77 1.79
C GLY A 62 -4.63 -10.58 2.62
N ALA A 63 -4.27 -10.90 3.86
CA ALA A 63 -5.17 -11.57 4.81
C ALA A 63 -6.13 -10.61 5.56
N ALA A 64 -6.25 -9.35 5.12
CA ALA A 64 -7.23 -8.35 5.54
C ALA A 64 -7.24 -8.04 7.05
N GLN A 65 -6.08 -8.09 7.72
CA GLN A 65 -5.97 -7.76 9.15
C GLN A 65 -6.39 -6.32 9.45
N TRP A 66 -6.00 -5.36 8.59
CA TRP A 66 -6.45 -3.97 8.67
C TRP A 66 -7.97 -3.86 8.55
N SER A 67 -8.54 -4.45 7.49
CA SER A 67 -9.99 -4.44 7.27
C SER A 67 -10.76 -4.99 8.44
N LEU A 68 -10.29 -6.10 9.04
CA LEU A 68 -10.92 -6.69 10.22
C LEU A 68 -10.90 -5.73 11.42
N ALA A 69 -9.75 -5.12 11.71
CA ALA A 69 -9.62 -4.19 12.82
C ALA A 69 -10.44 -2.90 12.62
N LEU A 70 -10.60 -2.44 11.38
CA LEU A 70 -11.46 -1.29 11.08
C LEU A 70 -12.95 -1.59 11.27
N VAL A 71 -13.40 -2.84 11.09
CA VAL A 71 -14.76 -3.26 11.45
C VAL A 71 -15.01 -3.09 12.94
N ASP A 72 -14.03 -3.43 13.79
CA ASP A 72 -14.14 -3.26 15.25
C ASP A 72 -14.24 -1.78 15.65
N LEU A 73 -13.75 -0.86 14.83
CA LEU A 73 -13.91 0.59 14.96
C LEU A 73 -15.22 1.12 14.35
N GLY A 74 -16.09 0.24 13.83
CA GLY A 74 -17.39 0.60 13.28
C GLY A 74 -17.40 0.98 11.81
N ALA A 75 -16.31 0.75 11.05
CA ALA A 75 -16.28 0.93 9.61
C ALA A 75 -17.01 -0.22 8.88
N ARG A 76 -17.51 0.08 7.67
CA ARG A 76 -17.99 -0.93 6.71
C ARG A 76 -16.87 -1.17 5.70
N THR A 77 -16.11 -2.25 5.88
CA THR A 77 -14.91 -2.53 5.08
C THR A 77 -15.15 -3.52 3.96
N VAL A 78 -14.41 -3.33 2.88
CA VAL A 78 -14.20 -4.31 1.81
C VAL A 78 -12.69 -4.47 1.62
N GLY A 79 -12.20 -5.71 1.61
CA GLY A 79 -10.81 -6.00 1.24
C GLY A 79 -10.74 -6.44 -0.23
N LEU A 80 -9.76 -5.95 -0.96
CA LEU A 80 -9.45 -6.38 -2.32
C LEU A 80 -8.00 -6.82 -2.41
N ASP A 81 -7.78 -8.00 -2.99
CA ASP A 81 -6.44 -8.45 -3.36
C ASP A 81 -6.49 -9.23 -4.68
N GLN A 82 -5.41 -9.19 -5.45
CA GLN A 82 -5.33 -9.96 -6.68
C GLN A 82 -4.98 -11.44 -6.44
N SER A 83 -4.36 -11.75 -5.28
CA SER A 83 -3.99 -13.10 -4.89
C SER A 83 -5.15 -13.79 -4.17
N GLN A 84 -5.66 -14.86 -4.78
CA GLN A 84 -6.67 -15.71 -4.14
C GLN A 84 -6.09 -16.47 -2.95
N ALA A 85 -4.80 -16.80 -2.99
CA ALA A 85 -4.12 -17.49 -1.90
C ALA A 85 -3.99 -16.59 -0.67
N GLN A 86 -3.59 -15.32 -0.84
CA GLN A 86 -3.55 -14.33 0.25
C GLN A 86 -4.94 -14.16 0.89
N LEU A 87 -5.99 -13.99 0.08
CA LEU A 87 -7.38 -13.90 0.57
C LEU A 87 -7.82 -15.14 1.33
N GLY A 88 -7.23 -16.31 1.01
CA GLY A 88 -7.50 -17.57 1.71
C GLY A 88 -7.12 -17.56 3.20
N HIS A 89 -6.20 -16.69 3.61
CA HIS A 89 -5.77 -16.50 5.00
C HIS A 89 -6.65 -15.51 5.78
N ALA A 90 -7.53 -14.76 5.10
CA ALA A 90 -8.38 -13.78 5.76
C ALA A 90 -9.43 -14.43 6.68
N ALA A 91 -9.78 -13.71 7.74
CA ALA A 91 -10.85 -14.14 8.63
C ALA A 91 -12.21 -14.23 7.90
N ARG A 92 -13.02 -15.22 8.29
CA ARG A 92 -14.35 -15.38 7.69
C ARG A 92 -15.28 -14.23 8.03
N GLY A 93 -16.12 -13.87 7.08
CA GLY A 93 -17.19 -12.88 7.28
C GLY A 93 -16.85 -11.47 6.83
N LEU A 94 -15.62 -11.21 6.38
CA LEU A 94 -15.29 -9.97 5.69
C LEU A 94 -15.74 -10.03 4.21
N PRO A 95 -16.28 -8.95 3.66
CA PRO A 95 -16.46 -8.80 2.23
C PRO A 95 -15.09 -8.72 1.54
N LEU A 96 -14.76 -9.73 0.73
CA LEU A 96 -13.48 -9.83 0.02
C LEU A 96 -13.73 -9.90 -1.49
N VAL A 97 -12.85 -9.26 -2.27
CA VAL A 97 -12.89 -9.24 -3.73
C VAL A 97 -11.54 -9.67 -4.28
N CYS A 98 -11.50 -10.75 -5.06
CA CYS A 98 -10.30 -11.15 -5.78
C CYS A 98 -10.25 -10.41 -7.13
N ALA A 99 -9.44 -9.35 -7.23
CA ALA A 99 -9.31 -8.54 -8.42
C ALA A 99 -8.01 -7.70 -8.40
N SER A 100 -7.63 -7.18 -9.58
CA SER A 100 -6.54 -6.20 -9.70
C SER A 100 -6.97 -4.83 -9.17
N GLY A 101 -6.03 -4.10 -8.52
CA GLY A 101 -6.21 -2.70 -8.15
C GLY A 101 -6.26 -1.74 -9.34
N GLU A 102 -5.94 -2.21 -10.56
CA GLU A 102 -6.03 -1.45 -11.81
C GLU A 102 -7.40 -1.57 -12.52
N ALA A 103 -8.22 -2.54 -12.09
CA ALA A 103 -9.55 -2.80 -12.67
C ALA A 103 -10.50 -3.35 -11.60
N VAL A 104 -10.89 -2.49 -10.68
CA VAL A 104 -11.69 -2.86 -9.50
C VAL A 104 -13.15 -3.08 -9.85
N PRO A 105 -13.74 -4.28 -9.67
CA PRO A 105 -15.11 -4.59 -10.08
C PRO A 105 -16.16 -4.09 -9.07
N LEU A 106 -15.95 -2.90 -8.54
CA LEU A 106 -16.84 -2.26 -7.58
C LEU A 106 -17.41 -0.97 -8.16
N ARG A 107 -18.57 -0.57 -7.63
CA ARG A 107 -19.31 0.60 -8.12
C ARG A 107 -18.53 1.90 -7.84
N ALA A 108 -18.58 2.84 -8.79
CA ALA A 108 -18.05 4.18 -8.61
C ALA A 108 -18.73 4.93 -7.44
N ALA A 109 -17.99 5.83 -6.81
CA ALA A 109 -18.45 6.69 -5.71
C ALA A 109 -19.12 5.89 -4.57
N SER A 110 -18.51 4.77 -4.18
CA SER A 110 -19.03 3.86 -3.15
C SER A 110 -18.30 3.95 -1.82
N PHE A 111 -17.12 4.57 -1.79
CA PHE A 111 -16.27 4.59 -0.60
C PHE A 111 -15.98 6.02 -0.14
N ASP A 112 -15.87 6.17 1.17
CA ASP A 112 -15.42 7.39 1.84
C ASP A 112 -13.90 7.40 1.99
N VAL A 113 -13.30 6.19 2.14
CA VAL A 113 -11.86 5.98 2.24
C VAL A 113 -11.45 4.83 1.33
N VAL A 114 -10.39 5.05 0.57
CA VAL A 114 -9.62 3.99 -0.13
C VAL A 114 -8.22 4.04 0.42
N PHE A 115 -7.71 2.93 0.95
CA PHE A 115 -6.36 2.91 1.50
C PHE A 115 -5.58 1.66 1.11
N CYS A 116 -4.27 1.70 1.32
CA CYS A 116 -3.34 0.63 1.00
C CYS A 116 -2.11 0.73 1.91
N ASP A 117 -1.65 -0.38 2.49
CA ASP A 117 -0.38 -0.47 3.19
C ASP A 117 0.51 -1.50 2.49
N HIS A 118 1.45 -1.05 1.65
CA HIS A 118 2.31 -1.90 0.81
C HIS A 118 1.57 -2.93 -0.07
N GLY A 119 0.34 -2.66 -0.47
CA GLY A 119 -0.46 -3.52 -1.34
C GLY A 119 -0.51 -3.00 -2.78
N ALA A 120 -1.71 -2.85 -3.33
CA ALA A 120 -1.93 -2.52 -4.74
C ALA A 120 -1.20 -1.24 -5.20
N MET A 121 -1.04 -0.22 -4.34
CA MET A 121 -0.37 1.04 -4.73
C MET A 121 1.15 0.88 -4.96
N SER A 122 1.76 -0.21 -4.48
CA SER A 122 3.14 -0.58 -4.79
C SER A 122 3.26 -1.44 -6.06
N PHE A 123 2.26 -2.30 -6.31
CA PHE A 123 2.35 -3.38 -7.32
C PHE A 123 1.47 -3.17 -8.56
N CYS A 124 0.70 -2.11 -8.60
CA CYS A 124 -0.09 -1.66 -9.75
C CYS A 124 0.55 -0.42 -10.39
N ASP A 125 0.38 -0.27 -11.71
CA ASP A 125 0.79 0.97 -12.39
C ASP A 125 -0.02 2.15 -11.81
N PRO A 126 0.66 3.17 -11.24
CA PRO A 126 -0.01 4.34 -10.67
C PRO A 126 -0.93 5.06 -11.65
N GLN A 127 -0.65 4.98 -12.97
CA GLN A 127 -1.51 5.57 -14.00
C GLN A 127 -2.89 4.90 -14.07
N HIS A 128 -3.04 3.69 -13.54
CA HIS A 128 -4.31 2.95 -13.48
C HIS A 128 -4.87 2.91 -12.06
N SER A 129 -4.06 2.60 -11.05
CA SER A 129 -4.54 2.46 -9.66
C SER A 129 -5.06 3.78 -9.07
N VAL A 130 -4.44 4.93 -9.40
CA VAL A 130 -4.95 6.26 -9.00
C VAL A 130 -6.28 6.60 -9.69
N VAL A 131 -6.44 6.20 -10.96
CA VAL A 131 -7.70 6.38 -11.71
C VAL A 131 -8.83 5.58 -11.06
N GLU A 132 -8.56 4.32 -10.69
CA GLU A 132 -9.54 3.48 -10.01
C GLU A 132 -9.87 4.03 -8.61
N ALA A 133 -8.87 4.45 -7.82
CA ALA A 133 -9.12 5.10 -6.54
C ALA A 133 -9.99 6.36 -6.70
N ALA A 134 -9.72 7.19 -7.71
CA ALA A 134 -10.54 8.36 -8.02
C ALA A 134 -11.98 7.99 -8.39
N ARG A 135 -12.18 6.93 -9.17
CA ARG A 135 -13.50 6.43 -9.56
C ARG A 135 -14.30 5.91 -8.37
N LEU A 136 -13.65 5.16 -7.48
CA LEU A 136 -14.26 4.47 -6.34
C LEU A 136 -14.66 5.42 -5.22
N LEU A 137 -13.87 6.47 -4.98
CA LEU A 137 -14.13 7.43 -3.92
C LEU A 137 -15.32 8.34 -4.24
N ARG A 138 -16.07 8.67 -3.19
CA ARG A 138 -17.05 9.77 -3.20
C ARG A 138 -16.32 11.12 -3.29
N PRO A 139 -16.98 12.19 -3.78
CA PRO A 139 -16.45 13.55 -3.65
C PRO A 139 -16.09 13.87 -2.18
N GLY A 140 -14.90 14.40 -1.94
CA GLY A 140 -14.34 14.64 -0.61
C GLY A 140 -13.73 13.43 0.08
N GLY A 141 -13.81 12.24 -0.51
CA GLY A 141 -13.24 11.00 0.03
C GLY A 141 -11.72 11.02 0.10
N LEU A 142 -11.15 10.19 0.95
CA LEU A 142 -9.73 10.08 1.25
C LEU A 142 -9.10 8.91 0.48
N LEU A 143 -8.03 9.17 -0.25
CA LEU A 143 -7.03 8.19 -0.65
C LEU A 143 -5.84 8.29 0.31
N ALA A 144 -5.43 7.15 0.91
CA ALA A 144 -4.25 7.07 1.77
C ALA A 144 -3.46 5.80 1.45
N PHE A 145 -2.15 5.88 1.29
CA PHE A 145 -1.36 4.69 1.06
C PHE A 145 0.09 4.83 1.51
N CYS A 146 0.63 3.75 2.04
CA CYS A 146 2.04 3.57 2.39
C CYS A 146 2.74 2.77 1.30
N ILE A 147 3.90 3.25 0.87
CA ILE A 147 4.75 2.60 -0.14
C ILE A 147 6.23 2.78 0.22
N SER A 148 7.13 2.08 -0.47
CA SER A 148 8.57 2.34 -0.42
C SER A 148 8.86 3.81 -0.68
N GLY A 149 9.70 4.43 0.16
CA GLY A 149 10.08 5.83 -0.01
C GLY A 149 10.89 6.04 -1.29
N PHE A 150 10.65 7.14 -2.01
CA PHE A 150 11.37 7.41 -3.26
C PHE A 150 12.89 7.50 -3.09
N VAL A 151 13.36 7.95 -1.93
CA VAL A 151 14.81 7.97 -1.61
C VAL A 151 15.35 6.54 -1.48
N LYS A 152 14.62 5.63 -0.83
CA LYS A 152 14.97 4.21 -0.76
C LYS A 152 15.04 3.63 -2.18
N TRP A 153 14.00 3.84 -2.99
CA TRP A 153 13.93 3.41 -4.38
C TRP A 153 15.16 3.83 -5.22
N LEU A 154 15.66 5.05 -5.03
CA LEU A 154 16.84 5.55 -5.74
C LEU A 154 18.15 4.95 -5.25
N THR A 155 18.21 4.45 -4.03
CA THR A 155 19.45 4.04 -3.36
C THR A 155 19.56 2.54 -3.14
N ASP A 156 18.50 1.78 -3.38
CA ASP A 156 18.50 0.32 -3.27
C ASP A 156 19.24 -0.33 -4.44
N ASP A 157 19.94 -1.38 -4.12
CA ASP A 157 20.50 -2.37 -5.03
C ASP A 157 20.15 -3.78 -4.53
N ASP A 158 20.67 -4.82 -5.17
CA ASP A 158 20.40 -6.21 -4.83
C ASP A 158 20.85 -6.59 -3.40
N ASP A 159 21.71 -5.79 -2.78
CA ASP A 159 22.19 -5.96 -1.40
C ASP A 159 21.42 -5.08 -0.39
N GLY A 160 20.40 -4.36 -0.83
CA GLY A 160 19.55 -3.47 -0.01
C GLY A 160 19.89 -1.98 -0.09
N SER A 161 19.43 -1.22 0.93
CA SER A 161 19.52 0.25 0.91
C SER A 161 20.94 0.76 1.12
N THR A 162 21.43 1.61 0.22
CA THR A 162 22.77 2.22 0.27
C THR A 162 22.70 3.74 0.53
N ARG A 163 23.85 4.42 0.46
CA ARG A 163 23.95 5.89 0.49
C ARG A 163 24.32 6.47 -0.88
N LYS A 164 24.29 5.66 -1.91
CA LYS A 164 24.63 6.05 -3.27
C LYS A 164 23.38 5.95 -4.13
N LEU A 165 23.17 6.92 -5.02
CA LEU A 165 22.15 6.80 -6.05
C LEU A 165 22.53 5.65 -6.99
N ARG A 166 21.61 4.75 -7.19
CA ARG A 166 21.73 3.55 -8.04
C ARG A 166 20.88 3.66 -9.29
N ARG A 167 19.84 4.50 -9.25
CA ARG A 167 18.89 4.69 -10.34
C ARG A 167 18.85 6.14 -10.77
N GLU A 168 18.47 6.37 -12.01
CA GLU A 168 18.30 7.69 -12.58
C GLU A 168 16.95 8.28 -12.17
N TRP A 169 16.92 9.58 -11.90
CA TRP A 169 15.71 10.30 -11.52
C TRP A 169 14.66 10.37 -12.63
N PHE A 170 15.08 10.48 -13.88
CA PHE A 170 14.21 10.76 -15.03
C PHE A 170 13.95 9.53 -15.90
N GLN A 171 14.01 8.35 -15.36
CA GLN A 171 13.67 7.10 -16.06
C GLN A 171 12.25 6.63 -15.75
N ARG A 172 11.80 5.55 -16.42
CA ARG A 172 10.58 4.83 -16.01
C ARG A 172 10.79 4.23 -14.63
N HIS A 173 9.84 4.50 -13.73
CA HIS A 173 9.94 4.11 -12.32
C HIS A 173 9.16 2.81 -12.07
N GLU A 174 9.63 1.74 -12.67
CA GLU A 174 9.22 0.37 -12.36
C GLU A 174 10.47 -0.49 -12.18
N ILE A 175 10.39 -1.48 -11.32
CA ILE A 175 11.42 -2.49 -11.11
C ILE A 175 10.75 -3.85 -11.13
N THR A 176 11.26 -4.75 -11.98
CA THR A 176 10.95 -6.17 -11.86
C THR A 176 12.10 -6.84 -11.12
N TRP A 177 11.82 -7.33 -9.93
CA TRP A 177 12.78 -8.01 -9.08
C TRP A 177 13.10 -9.42 -9.61
N PRO A 178 14.21 -10.04 -9.21
CA PRO A 178 14.59 -11.38 -9.68
C PRO A 178 13.52 -12.45 -9.45
N GLU A 179 12.71 -12.29 -8.40
CA GLU A 179 11.59 -13.17 -8.03
C GLU A 179 10.39 -13.03 -8.98
N GLY A 180 10.42 -12.05 -9.88
CA GLY A 180 9.39 -11.81 -10.89
C GLY A 180 8.32 -10.79 -10.48
N VAL A 181 8.35 -10.28 -9.25
CA VAL A 181 7.43 -9.22 -8.82
C VAL A 181 7.83 -7.87 -9.39
N THR A 182 6.87 -7.09 -9.86
CA THR A 182 7.09 -5.74 -10.38
C THR A 182 6.52 -4.71 -9.42
N GLU A 183 7.35 -3.79 -8.97
CA GLU A 183 6.98 -2.63 -8.18
C GLU A 183 7.02 -1.35 -9.00
N PHE A 184 6.21 -0.39 -8.59
CA PHE A 184 6.11 0.95 -9.18
C PHE A 184 6.38 2.02 -8.14
N GLN A 185 7.09 3.06 -8.57
CA GLN A 185 7.27 4.26 -7.77
C GLN A 185 7.35 5.47 -8.71
N LEU A 186 6.98 6.65 -8.21
CA LEU A 186 7.08 7.91 -8.95
C LEU A 186 7.85 8.95 -8.12
N PRO A 187 8.60 9.86 -8.78
CA PRO A 187 9.11 11.06 -8.11
C PRO A 187 7.96 11.89 -7.53
N TYR A 188 8.21 12.60 -6.44
CA TYR A 188 7.18 13.40 -5.74
C TYR A 188 6.40 14.34 -6.66
N GLY A 189 7.10 15.01 -7.59
CA GLY A 189 6.42 15.89 -8.55
C GLY A 189 5.51 15.16 -9.52
N ASP A 190 5.81 13.89 -9.86
CA ASP A 190 4.98 13.07 -10.75
C ASP A 190 3.75 12.55 -10.00
N TRP A 191 3.89 12.13 -8.74
CA TRP A 191 2.74 11.82 -7.86
C TRP A 191 1.79 13.01 -7.77
N ILE A 192 2.30 14.20 -7.44
CA ILE A 192 1.48 15.42 -7.31
C ILE A 192 0.75 15.73 -8.61
N ARG A 193 1.42 15.66 -9.77
CA ARG A 193 0.79 15.90 -11.08
C ARG A 193 -0.26 14.84 -11.41
N LEU A 194 0.00 13.58 -11.06
CA LEU A 194 -0.94 12.48 -11.29
C LEU A 194 -2.21 12.68 -10.43
N PHE A 195 -2.08 13.00 -9.16
CA PHE A 195 -3.20 13.32 -8.29
C PHE A 195 -4.04 14.45 -8.83
N HIS A 196 -3.44 15.59 -9.16
CA HIS A 196 -4.16 16.75 -9.70
C HIS A 196 -4.90 16.43 -11.00
N ARG A 197 -4.27 15.64 -11.90
CA ARG A 197 -4.88 15.21 -13.17
C ARG A 197 -6.18 14.42 -12.95
N HIS A 198 -6.26 13.66 -11.86
CA HIS A 198 -7.39 12.81 -11.53
C HIS A 198 -8.30 13.38 -10.43
N GLY A 199 -8.21 14.71 -10.20
CA GLY A 199 -9.12 15.41 -9.31
C GLY A 199 -8.86 15.18 -7.82
N PHE A 200 -7.61 14.92 -7.45
CA PHE A 200 -7.19 14.88 -6.06
C PHE A 200 -6.41 16.16 -5.68
N GLU A 201 -6.58 16.56 -4.43
CA GLU A 201 -5.73 17.53 -3.75
C GLU A 201 -4.88 16.77 -2.74
N VAL A 202 -3.54 16.91 -2.84
CA VAL A 202 -2.62 16.31 -1.87
C VAL A 202 -2.85 16.96 -0.50
N ALA A 203 -3.16 16.13 0.49
CA ALA A 203 -3.38 16.60 1.86
C ALA A 203 -2.10 16.54 2.68
N ASP A 204 -1.31 15.46 2.57
CA ASP A 204 -0.05 15.31 3.29
C ASP A 204 0.86 14.26 2.62
N LEU A 205 2.15 14.30 2.98
CA LEU A 205 3.17 13.29 2.70
C LEU A 205 3.97 13.04 3.97
N VAL A 206 3.73 11.92 4.62
CA VAL A 206 4.40 11.52 5.86
C VAL A 206 5.57 10.61 5.55
N HIS A 207 6.79 11.00 5.92
CA HIS A 207 7.96 10.14 5.84
C HIS A 207 8.11 9.32 7.12
N LEU A 208 8.02 7.99 7.00
CA LEU A 208 8.15 7.11 8.14
C LEU A 208 9.62 6.96 8.55
N ARG A 209 9.82 6.97 9.85
CA ARG A 209 11.13 6.78 10.47
C ARG A 209 11.07 5.59 11.42
N ALA A 210 12.03 4.66 11.33
CA ALA A 210 12.12 3.56 12.28
C ALA A 210 12.08 4.05 13.74
N PRO A 211 11.30 3.44 14.64
CA PRO A 211 11.24 3.80 16.06
C PRO A 211 12.60 3.60 16.75
N LYS A 212 12.82 4.22 17.91
CA LYS A 212 14.11 4.09 18.66
C LYS A 212 14.45 2.66 19.03
N HIS A 213 13.45 1.82 19.24
CA HIS A 213 13.57 0.41 19.61
C HIS A 213 12.64 -0.42 18.73
N GLY A 214 12.60 -0.12 17.42
CA GLY A 214 11.79 -0.82 16.46
C GLY A 214 12.35 -2.21 16.17
N GLU A 215 11.48 -3.19 16.23
CA GLU A 215 11.69 -4.53 15.69
C GLU A 215 10.70 -4.71 14.55
N THR A 216 11.03 -5.54 13.58
CA THR A 216 10.19 -5.84 12.43
C THR A 216 10.53 -7.22 11.88
N THR A 217 9.55 -7.90 11.35
CA THR A 217 9.74 -9.14 10.59
C THR A 217 10.26 -8.88 9.17
N TYR A 218 10.16 -7.63 8.67
CA TYR A 218 10.57 -7.23 7.32
C TYR A 218 12.07 -6.86 7.23
N THR A 219 12.95 -7.70 7.77
CA THR A 219 14.39 -7.40 7.93
C THR A 219 15.15 -7.26 6.62
N GLU A 220 14.68 -7.90 5.54
CA GLU A 220 15.28 -7.80 4.21
C GLU A 220 14.80 -6.55 3.46
N PHE A 221 13.61 -6.08 3.77
CA PHE A 221 13.04 -4.88 3.12
C PHE A 221 13.58 -3.58 3.70
N VAL A 222 13.81 -3.50 5.03
CA VAL A 222 14.25 -2.26 5.68
C VAL A 222 15.45 -2.50 6.62
N ASP A 223 16.55 -1.77 6.39
CA ASP A 223 17.67 -1.70 7.33
C ASP A 223 17.37 -0.69 8.43
N TYR A 224 17.49 -1.12 9.69
CA TYR A 224 17.19 -0.28 10.85
C TYR A 224 18.06 1.00 10.90
N ARG A 225 19.38 0.87 10.68
CA ARG A 225 20.31 2.01 10.78
C ARG A 225 20.07 3.02 9.66
N TRP A 226 19.69 2.51 8.48
CA TRP A 226 19.34 3.33 7.34
C TRP A 226 18.01 4.05 7.61
N SER A 227 16.97 3.33 8.00
CA SER A 227 15.62 3.84 8.28
C SER A 227 15.53 4.79 9.49
N ARG A 228 16.55 4.80 10.35
CA ARG A 228 16.70 5.84 11.41
C ARG A 228 17.13 7.19 10.87
N ARG A 229 17.62 7.27 9.65
CA ARG A 229 18.22 8.48 9.04
C ARG A 229 17.50 8.93 7.80
N TRP A 230 16.94 8.00 7.05
CA TRP A 230 16.33 8.23 5.74
C TRP A 230 14.93 7.61 5.72
N PRO A 231 13.99 8.19 4.97
CA PRO A 231 12.66 7.60 4.86
C PRO A 231 12.70 6.33 4.00
N ALA A 232 12.57 5.16 4.65
CA ALA A 232 12.42 3.89 3.94
C ALA A 232 11.03 3.76 3.32
N GLU A 233 10.06 4.42 3.93
CA GLU A 233 8.65 4.36 3.58
C GLU A 233 8.02 5.74 3.68
N GLU A 234 6.97 5.94 2.91
CA GLU A 234 6.22 7.20 2.89
C GLU A 234 4.72 6.94 2.76
N ILE A 235 3.92 7.74 3.46
CA ILE A 235 2.47 7.70 3.36
C ILE A 235 2.00 8.95 2.62
N TRP A 236 1.31 8.73 1.53
CA TRP A 236 0.59 9.76 0.79
C TRP A 236 -0.85 9.83 1.25
N THR A 237 -1.36 11.03 1.44
CA THR A 237 -2.79 11.29 1.61
C THR A 237 -3.27 12.33 0.61
N ALA A 238 -4.39 12.04 -0.04
CA ALA A 238 -5.00 12.93 -1.01
C ALA A 238 -6.53 12.91 -0.88
N ARG A 239 -7.16 14.07 -1.01
CA ARG A 239 -8.62 14.22 -0.99
C ARG A 239 -9.16 14.37 -2.39
N LYS A 240 -10.18 13.58 -2.73
CA LYS A 240 -10.91 13.76 -3.98
C LYS A 240 -11.66 15.08 -3.93
N SER A 241 -11.51 15.91 -4.97
CA SER A 241 -12.22 17.20 -5.09
C SER A 241 -13.75 17.00 -5.03
N ARG A 242 -14.45 17.99 -4.52
CA ARG A 242 -15.90 17.98 -4.34
C ARG A 242 -16.65 18.18 -5.67
#